data_ed1fd5f72ab89f0f1a317936e47ff64f
#
_entry.id   ed1fd5f72ab89f0f1a317936e47ff64f
#
_cell.length_a   1.000
_cell.length_b   1.000
_cell.length_c   1.000
_cell.angle_alpha   90.00
_cell.angle_beta   90.00
_cell.angle_gamma   90.00
#
_symmetry.space_group_name_H-M   'P 1'
#
loop_
_entity.id
_entity.type
_entity.pdbx_description
1 polymer ?
#
loop_
_entity_poly.entity_id
_entity_poly.type
_entity_poly.pdbx_seq_one_letter_code
_entity_poly.pdbx_strand_id
1 'polypeptide(L)'
;KNIIIYIILVTIVTTGLIFAQSYITKNISSSNTQNQIQNNMQMPGDQGETASNITYTANKEISEDSTIESGEYSSTTSNENVIIATGDVDVNLSNITVDKTGDSDGGDSSNFYGNNSAILAKNGANLTIKNATITTEADGANGVFSYGGSATTNNSSSDGTTITISDSTITTTGDNAGGIMTTGGGTTNASNLTINASGTSSAAIRSDRGGGTVKVNGGTYTTTGNGSPSIYSTADITVNDATLVAKASEGIVIEGANTVTINNCDLTDSNTKLNGQSTTYKNIFLYQSMSGDASNGNATFTAKNSKIITNNGDTFYITNTTATINLANNTIVNNDSTGNFLRAQKDSWGNTGSNGGDVTLIMTQQNAGGNIVIDSISTLDMTMNENSYYEGTINGSNEAKSITLKLDSTSKIKLTGDSYITSLEDDDTTYSNIDFNGYKLYVNGVAIN
;
A
#
# COMPACT_ATOMS: atom_id res chain seq x y z
N LYS A 1 26.39 36.99 19.31
CA LYS A 1 25.86 35.90 20.18
C LYS A 1 24.52 35.30 19.69
N ASN A 2 24.00 35.73 18.50
CA ASN A 2 22.70 35.28 17.98
C ASN A 2 22.78 34.41 16.67
N ILE A 3 23.97 33.91 16.34
CA ILE A 3 24.14 33.09 15.10
C ILE A 3 24.24 31.58 15.38
N ILE A 4 24.43 31.17 16.65
CA ILE A 4 24.61 29.76 17.03
C ILE A 4 23.28 29.05 17.31
N ILE A 5 22.17 29.78 17.53
CA ILE A 5 20.87 29.18 17.86
C ILE A 5 20.08 28.79 16.58
N TYR A 6 20.44 29.30 15.39
CA TYR A 6 19.77 28.97 14.13
C TYR A 6 20.28 27.67 13.47
N ILE A 7 21.41 27.13 13.91
CA ILE A 7 22.03 25.92 13.32
C ILE A 7 21.54 24.65 14.03
N ILE A 8 20.98 24.73 15.23
CA ILE A 8 20.53 23.56 15.99
C ILE A 8 19.04 23.23 15.78
N LEU A 9 18.25 24.15 15.18
CA LEU A 9 16.82 23.90 14.89
C LEU A 9 16.53 23.34 13.50
N VAL A 10 17.54 23.15 12.67
CA VAL A 10 17.40 22.58 11.31
C VAL A 10 17.76 21.08 11.25
N THR A 11 18.29 20.51 12.33
CA THR A 11 18.81 19.15 12.33
C THR A 11 17.87 18.09 12.91
N ILE A 12 16.61 18.40 13.25
CA ILE A 12 15.68 17.43 13.90
C ILE A 12 14.44 17.12 13.02
N VAL A 13 14.33 17.70 11.82
CA VAL A 13 13.16 17.45 10.93
C VAL A 13 13.49 16.61 9.68
N THR A 14 14.68 16.01 9.59
CA THR A 14 15.20 15.47 8.32
C THR A 14 15.50 13.97 8.29
N THR A 15 14.84 13.13 9.03
CA THR A 15 15.02 11.67 8.88
C THR A 15 13.89 10.97 8.13
N GLY A 16 12.87 11.69 7.68
CA GLY A 16 11.79 11.16 6.81
C GLY A 16 11.85 11.66 5.35
N LEU A 17 12.81 12.49 4.98
CA LEU A 17 12.88 13.17 3.68
C LEU A 17 14.15 12.89 2.88
N ILE A 18 14.98 11.93 3.27
CA ILE A 18 16.33 11.80 2.72
C ILE A 18 16.38 11.09 1.36
N PHE A 19 15.31 10.43 0.92
CA PHE A 19 15.34 9.78 -0.41
C PHE A 19 14.93 10.67 -1.58
N ALA A 20 14.36 11.86 -1.35
CA ALA A 20 14.00 12.79 -2.43
C ALA A 20 14.88 14.05 -2.50
N GLN A 21 15.69 14.38 -1.50
CA GLN A 21 16.41 15.68 -1.46
C GLN A 21 17.94 15.62 -1.54
N SER A 22 18.59 14.50 -1.42
CA SER A 22 20.06 14.44 -1.57
C SER A 22 20.57 14.57 -3.00
N TYR A 23 19.69 14.62 -3.99
CA TYR A 23 20.04 14.76 -5.41
C TYR A 23 19.93 16.18 -6.00
N ILE A 24 19.29 17.12 -5.32
CA ILE A 24 19.04 18.46 -5.91
C ILE A 24 20.16 19.47 -5.70
N THR A 25 21.11 19.23 -4.80
CA THR A 25 22.10 20.28 -4.43
C THR A 25 23.48 20.13 -5.03
N LYS A 26 23.74 19.20 -5.94
CA LYS A 26 25.10 19.01 -6.49
C LYS A 26 25.37 19.48 -7.91
N ASN A 27 24.39 19.96 -8.65
CA ASN A 27 24.61 20.44 -10.04
C ASN A 27 23.85 21.71 -10.38
N ILE A 28 24.22 22.83 -9.77
CA ILE A 28 23.97 24.17 -10.36
C ILE A 28 25.30 24.88 -10.45
N SER A 29 25.96 24.75 -11.58
CA SER A 29 26.86 25.79 -12.10
C SER A 29 26.67 25.92 -13.60
N SER A 30 26.08 27.05 -13.93
CA SER A 30 26.02 27.82 -15.19
C SER A 30 26.53 27.22 -16.48
N SER A 31 25.66 27.12 -17.49
CA SER A 31 25.86 27.76 -18.78
C SER A 31 24.55 27.84 -19.59
N ASN A 32 24.28 29.05 -20.10
CA ASN A 32 23.22 29.38 -21.05
C ASN A 32 23.27 28.48 -22.30
N THR A 33 22.15 27.89 -22.68
CA THR A 33 21.68 27.83 -24.08
C THR A 33 20.19 27.47 -24.08
N GLN A 34 19.34 28.42 -24.48
CA GLN A 34 17.97 28.16 -24.89
C GLN A 34 18.00 27.45 -26.24
N ASN A 35 17.30 26.35 -26.32
CA ASN A 35 16.58 25.69 -27.41
C ASN A 35 16.87 24.18 -27.39
N GLN A 36 15.92 23.47 -26.92
CA GLN A 36 15.50 22.11 -27.24
C GLN A 36 14.72 21.53 -26.04
N ILE A 37 13.52 22.04 -25.78
CA ILE A 37 12.57 21.37 -24.91
C ILE A 37 11.57 20.69 -25.85
N GLN A 38 11.88 19.47 -26.25
CA GLN A 38 10.90 18.43 -26.57
C GLN A 38 11.58 17.06 -26.48
N ASN A 39 10.97 16.18 -25.69
CA ASN A 39 11.26 14.75 -25.57
C ASN A 39 12.55 14.38 -24.83
N ASN A 40 12.45 14.37 -23.51
CA ASN A 40 12.96 13.32 -22.60
C ASN A 40 12.84 13.83 -21.18
N MET A 41 11.64 13.78 -20.57
CA MET A 41 11.53 13.71 -19.12
C MET A 41 11.85 12.26 -18.73
N GLN A 42 13.12 11.97 -18.64
CA GLN A 42 13.62 10.82 -17.89
C GLN A 42 13.39 11.15 -16.41
N MET A 43 12.53 10.38 -15.77
CA MET A 43 12.23 10.53 -14.35
C MET A 43 13.52 10.44 -13.53
N PRO A 44 13.68 11.20 -12.41
CA PRO A 44 14.82 11.03 -11.52
C PRO A 44 14.62 9.78 -10.66
N GLY A 45 14.76 8.62 -11.25
CA GLY A 45 14.62 7.33 -10.58
C GLY A 45 15.58 6.25 -11.07
N ASP A 46 16.36 6.55 -12.11
CA ASP A 46 17.12 5.52 -12.82
C ASP A 46 18.65 5.61 -12.58
N GLN A 47 19.06 6.01 -11.37
CA GLN A 47 20.47 5.97 -10.93
C GLN A 47 20.63 5.20 -9.61
N GLY A 48 19.64 4.37 -9.23
CA GLY A 48 19.74 3.46 -8.11
C GLY A 48 20.65 2.26 -8.42
N GLU A 49 21.10 1.56 -7.39
CA GLU A 49 21.82 0.31 -7.54
C GLU A 49 21.03 -0.64 -8.44
N THR A 50 21.67 -1.19 -9.45
CA THR A 50 21.06 -2.23 -10.29
C THR A 50 21.31 -3.59 -9.65
N ALA A 51 20.42 -4.55 -9.89
CA ALA A 51 20.56 -5.92 -9.37
C ALA A 51 21.95 -6.53 -9.62
N SER A 52 22.61 -6.16 -10.71
CA SER A 52 23.96 -6.62 -11.07
C SER A 52 25.07 -6.10 -10.16
N ASN A 53 24.82 -5.06 -9.38
CA ASN A 53 25.82 -4.46 -8.48
C ASN A 53 25.66 -4.92 -7.02
N ILE A 54 24.61 -5.69 -6.71
CA ILE A 54 24.37 -6.19 -5.35
C ILE A 54 25.24 -7.42 -5.09
N THR A 55 26.09 -7.32 -4.08
CA THR A 55 26.82 -8.47 -3.56
C THR A 55 26.03 -9.08 -2.41
N TYR A 56 25.58 -10.31 -2.58
CA TYR A 56 24.88 -11.03 -1.55
C TYR A 56 25.87 -11.85 -0.70
N THR A 57 25.70 -11.77 0.60
CA THR A 57 26.38 -12.63 1.57
C THR A 57 25.36 -13.24 2.51
N ALA A 58 25.62 -14.43 3.01
CA ALA A 58 24.74 -15.11 3.95
C ALA A 58 25.51 -15.96 4.96
N ASN A 59 24.97 -16.05 6.17
CA ASN A 59 25.44 -17.04 7.14
C ASN A 59 25.24 -18.47 6.59
N LYS A 60 24.10 -18.72 5.95
CA LYS A 60 23.77 -19.99 5.28
C LYS A 60 23.27 -19.74 3.86
N GLU A 61 24.07 -20.13 2.86
CA GLU A 61 23.62 -20.17 1.47
C GLU A 61 23.22 -21.61 1.09
N ILE A 62 22.11 -21.76 0.37
CA ILE A 62 21.55 -23.03 -0.10
C ILE A 62 21.36 -22.91 -1.61
N SER A 63 22.17 -23.62 -2.38
CA SER A 63 22.18 -23.64 -3.84
C SER A 63 21.97 -25.05 -4.43
N GLU A 64 21.52 -25.98 -3.62
CA GLU A 64 21.16 -27.35 -3.99
C GLU A 64 19.88 -27.73 -3.29
N ASP A 65 19.13 -28.68 -3.85
CA ASP A 65 17.93 -29.22 -3.23
C ASP A 65 18.22 -29.67 -1.80
N SER A 66 17.44 -29.18 -0.85
CA SER A 66 17.74 -29.36 0.56
C SER A 66 16.51 -29.45 1.43
N THR A 67 16.57 -30.28 2.46
CA THR A 67 15.58 -30.32 3.53
C THR A 67 16.27 -30.15 4.87
N ILE A 68 15.85 -29.15 5.64
CA ILE A 68 16.33 -28.85 6.99
C ILE A 68 15.12 -28.91 7.93
N GLU A 69 15.11 -29.89 8.81
CA GLU A 69 13.96 -30.16 9.70
C GLU A 69 14.01 -29.39 11.03
N SER A 70 15.18 -28.85 11.40
CA SER A 70 15.37 -28.00 12.57
C SER A 70 16.71 -27.28 12.52
N GLY A 71 16.81 -26.13 13.16
CA GLY A 71 18.06 -25.40 13.28
C GLY A 71 17.89 -23.99 13.82
N GLU A 72 18.98 -23.44 14.31
CA GLU A 72 19.08 -22.03 14.75
C GLU A 72 20.11 -21.35 13.87
N TYR A 73 19.73 -20.22 13.27
CA TYR A 73 20.56 -19.45 12.35
C TYR A 73 20.53 -17.99 12.77
N SER A 74 21.65 -17.34 12.75
CA SER A 74 21.73 -15.92 13.09
C SER A 74 22.80 -15.17 12.32
N SER A 75 22.61 -13.87 12.13
CA SER A 75 23.64 -12.98 11.64
C SER A 75 23.57 -11.63 12.36
N THR A 76 24.73 -11.17 12.79
CA THR A 76 24.94 -9.82 13.35
C THR A 76 25.71 -8.92 12.38
N THR A 77 26.02 -9.43 11.18
CA THR A 77 26.81 -8.74 10.17
C THR A 77 25.89 -7.84 9.34
N SER A 78 26.30 -6.60 9.13
CA SER A 78 25.58 -5.66 8.24
C SER A 78 25.58 -6.16 6.81
N ASN A 79 24.47 -5.92 6.09
CA ASN A 79 24.28 -6.32 4.69
C ASN A 79 24.38 -7.83 4.42
N GLU A 80 24.29 -8.67 5.44
CA GLU A 80 24.33 -10.12 5.34
C GLU A 80 22.93 -10.69 5.60
N ASN A 81 22.45 -11.55 4.72
CA ASN A 81 21.27 -12.36 4.95
C ASN A 81 21.59 -13.50 5.95
N VAL A 82 20.61 -13.95 6.73
CA VAL A 82 20.86 -15.13 7.56
C VAL A 82 20.80 -16.39 6.72
N ILE A 83 19.75 -16.55 5.91
CA ILE A 83 19.60 -17.67 4.98
C ILE A 83 19.33 -17.14 3.58
N ILE A 84 20.03 -17.64 2.57
CA ILE A 84 19.72 -17.44 1.14
C ILE A 84 19.43 -18.78 0.50
N ALA A 85 18.27 -18.91 -0.17
CA ALA A 85 18.01 -19.96 -1.15
C ALA A 85 18.16 -19.37 -2.55
N THR A 86 19.02 -19.93 -3.39
CA THR A 86 19.37 -19.35 -4.70
C THR A 86 19.60 -20.41 -5.77
N GLY A 87 19.16 -20.12 -6.99
CA GLY A 87 19.18 -21.04 -8.13
C GLY A 87 17.87 -21.80 -8.28
N ASP A 88 17.73 -22.56 -9.35
CA ASP A 88 16.57 -23.44 -9.62
C ASP A 88 16.64 -24.66 -8.69
N VAL A 89 16.25 -24.46 -7.42
CA VAL A 89 16.38 -25.45 -6.34
C VAL A 89 15.10 -25.53 -5.51
N ASP A 90 14.81 -26.71 -4.98
CA ASP A 90 13.73 -26.96 -4.02
C ASP A 90 14.31 -27.02 -2.60
N VAL A 91 13.97 -26.04 -1.76
CA VAL A 91 14.44 -25.94 -0.37
C VAL A 91 13.28 -26.03 0.60
N ASN A 92 13.39 -26.93 1.57
CA ASN A 92 12.40 -27.11 2.63
C ASN A 92 13.03 -26.82 4.00
N LEU A 93 12.50 -25.81 4.70
CA LEU A 93 12.93 -25.41 6.04
C LEU A 93 11.76 -25.62 7.02
N SER A 94 11.96 -26.35 8.10
CA SER A 94 10.93 -26.55 9.12
C SER A 94 11.50 -26.46 10.53
N ASN A 95 10.68 -25.97 11.47
CA ASN A 95 11.01 -25.84 12.89
C ASN A 95 12.37 -25.10 13.12
N ILE A 96 12.60 -24.03 12.35
CA ILE A 96 13.84 -23.25 12.44
C ILE A 96 13.62 -21.96 13.25
N THR A 97 14.68 -21.50 13.89
CA THR A 97 14.77 -20.16 14.50
C THR A 97 15.78 -19.33 13.71
N VAL A 98 15.39 -18.11 13.33
CA VAL A 98 16.26 -17.21 12.55
C VAL A 98 16.28 -15.83 13.20
N ASP A 99 17.47 -15.35 13.55
CA ASP A 99 17.68 -14.06 14.21
C ASP A 99 18.62 -13.16 13.42
N LYS A 100 18.22 -11.91 13.19
CA LYS A 100 19.01 -10.91 12.43
C LYS A 100 19.11 -9.59 13.20
N THR A 101 20.33 -9.12 13.47
CA THR A 101 20.59 -7.87 14.22
C THR A 101 21.56 -6.90 13.55
N GLY A 102 22.24 -7.28 12.47
CA GLY A 102 23.12 -6.36 11.72
C GLY A 102 22.32 -5.50 10.76
N ASP A 103 22.47 -4.17 10.85
CA ASP A 103 21.76 -3.21 10.00
C ASP A 103 22.19 -3.27 8.55
N SER A 104 21.30 -2.90 7.65
CA SER A 104 21.64 -2.57 6.27
C SER A 104 22.28 -1.18 6.20
N ASP A 105 23.21 -0.98 5.26
CA ASP A 105 23.67 0.37 4.90
C ASP A 105 22.55 1.23 4.29
N GLY A 106 21.36 0.64 4.12
CA GLY A 106 20.12 1.27 3.69
C GLY A 106 19.91 1.25 2.19
N GLY A 107 18.81 1.84 1.77
CA GLY A 107 18.50 2.10 0.37
C GLY A 107 17.95 0.93 -0.42
N ASP A 108 18.23 0.96 -1.71
CA ASP A 108 17.62 0.10 -2.71
C ASP A 108 18.01 -1.37 -2.53
N SER A 109 19.23 -1.65 -2.03
CA SER A 109 19.73 -3.03 -1.86
C SER A 109 18.88 -3.86 -0.92
N SER A 110 18.44 -3.29 0.19
CA SER A 110 17.58 -3.99 1.15
C SER A 110 16.10 -3.96 0.76
N ASN A 111 15.61 -2.81 0.23
CA ASN A 111 14.20 -2.64 -0.07
C ASN A 111 13.75 -3.34 -1.36
N PHE A 112 14.58 -3.33 -2.40
CA PHE A 112 14.17 -3.86 -3.71
C PHE A 112 14.79 -5.21 -4.04
N TYR A 113 15.95 -5.54 -3.46
CA TYR A 113 16.72 -6.73 -3.80
C TYR A 113 16.88 -7.72 -2.66
N GLY A 114 16.40 -7.41 -1.46
CA GLY A 114 16.37 -8.31 -0.31
C GLY A 114 17.73 -8.54 0.37
N ASN A 115 18.72 -7.69 0.09
CA ASN A 115 19.94 -7.71 0.86
C ASN A 115 19.64 -7.41 2.34
N ASN A 116 20.29 -8.08 3.28
CA ASN A 116 20.07 -7.96 4.73
C ASN A 116 18.80 -8.62 5.28
N SER A 117 17.98 -9.31 4.49
CA SER A 117 16.81 -10.03 5.01
C SER A 117 17.18 -11.20 5.91
N ALA A 118 16.30 -11.59 6.84
CA ALA A 118 16.52 -12.82 7.60
C ALA A 118 16.52 -14.05 6.66
N ILE A 119 15.52 -14.16 5.77
CA ILE A 119 15.48 -15.22 4.77
C ILE A 119 15.21 -14.60 3.39
N LEU A 120 16.05 -14.90 2.41
CA LEU A 120 15.91 -14.48 1.01
C LEU A 120 15.81 -15.69 0.09
N ALA A 121 14.83 -15.67 -0.82
CA ALA A 121 14.80 -16.55 -1.99
C ALA A 121 15.01 -15.72 -3.26
N LYS A 122 15.83 -16.21 -4.20
CA LYS A 122 16.14 -15.54 -5.47
C LYS A 122 16.60 -16.52 -6.55
N ASN A 123 16.69 -16.04 -7.79
CA ASN A 123 17.22 -16.78 -8.94
C ASN A 123 16.48 -18.09 -9.24
N GLY A 124 15.14 -18.09 -9.10
CA GLY A 124 14.30 -19.26 -9.40
C GLY A 124 14.08 -20.22 -8.23
N ALA A 125 14.63 -19.93 -7.04
CA ALA A 125 14.47 -20.83 -5.88
C ALA A 125 12.99 -21.03 -5.48
N ASN A 126 12.61 -22.25 -5.20
CA ASN A 126 11.33 -22.65 -4.62
C ASN A 126 11.55 -23.00 -3.14
N LEU A 127 11.23 -22.05 -2.26
CA LEU A 127 11.49 -22.15 -0.83
C LEU A 127 10.20 -22.42 -0.05
N THR A 128 10.15 -23.51 0.67
CA THR A 128 9.07 -23.85 1.61
C THR A 128 9.55 -23.66 3.05
N ILE A 129 8.81 -22.88 3.85
CA ILE A 129 9.10 -22.61 5.27
C ILE A 129 7.90 -23.02 6.10
N LYS A 130 8.12 -23.79 7.17
CA LYS A 130 7.06 -24.22 8.08
C LYS A 130 7.48 -24.20 9.54
N ASN A 131 6.59 -23.74 10.42
CA ASN A 131 6.83 -23.68 11.88
C ASN A 131 8.11 -22.91 12.23
N ALA A 132 8.37 -21.79 11.56
CA ALA A 132 9.55 -20.97 11.81
C ALA A 132 9.27 -19.86 12.82
N THR A 133 10.29 -19.53 13.63
CA THR A 133 10.34 -18.29 14.41
C THR A 133 11.42 -17.40 13.83
N ILE A 134 11.03 -16.24 13.33
CA ILE A 134 11.93 -15.31 12.63
C ILE A 134 11.89 -13.96 13.36
N THR A 135 13.04 -13.48 13.81
CA THR A 135 13.20 -12.20 14.49
C THR A 135 14.20 -11.33 13.76
N THR A 136 13.85 -10.07 13.49
CA THR A 136 14.78 -9.07 13.01
C THR A 136 14.73 -7.83 13.88
N GLU A 137 15.89 -7.37 14.35
CA GLU A 137 16.05 -6.16 15.17
C GLU A 137 16.93 -5.13 14.45
N ALA A 138 17.04 -5.23 13.12
CA ALA A 138 17.93 -4.45 12.29
C ALA A 138 17.18 -3.65 11.23
N ASP A 139 17.71 -2.47 10.90
CA ASP A 139 17.19 -1.65 9.82
C ASP A 139 17.40 -2.32 8.46
N GLY A 140 16.37 -2.26 7.59
CA GLY A 140 16.35 -2.91 6.28
C GLY A 140 16.31 -4.44 6.32
N ALA A 141 16.10 -5.05 7.50
CA ALA A 141 16.07 -6.50 7.67
C ALA A 141 14.63 -7.04 7.59
N ASN A 142 14.15 -7.27 6.38
CA ASN A 142 12.85 -7.94 6.20
C ASN A 142 12.88 -9.37 6.73
N GLY A 143 11.76 -9.86 7.27
CA GLY A 143 11.66 -11.22 7.81
C GLY A 143 11.88 -12.27 6.72
N VAL A 144 11.03 -12.25 5.67
CA VAL A 144 11.12 -13.17 4.53
C VAL A 144 10.98 -12.40 3.23
N PHE A 145 11.87 -12.62 2.28
CA PHE A 145 11.95 -11.86 1.05
C PHE A 145 11.97 -12.77 -0.19
N SER A 146 11.00 -12.58 -1.10
CA SER A 146 10.96 -13.21 -2.42
C SER A 146 11.36 -12.21 -3.50
N TYR A 147 12.53 -12.38 -4.11
CA TYR A 147 13.03 -11.55 -5.19
C TYR A 147 13.00 -12.30 -6.52
N GLY A 148 12.12 -11.90 -7.43
CA GLY A 148 11.86 -12.58 -8.69
C GLY A 148 12.74 -12.15 -9.87
N GLY A 149 13.87 -11.49 -9.61
CA GLY A 149 14.90 -11.22 -10.63
C GLY A 149 14.73 -9.92 -11.42
N SER A 150 13.56 -9.24 -11.38
CA SER A 150 13.30 -8.00 -12.13
C SER A 150 12.91 -6.87 -11.20
N ALA A 151 13.76 -5.90 -10.99
CA ALA A 151 13.47 -4.71 -10.17
C ALA A 151 13.16 -3.47 -11.00
N THR A 152 12.48 -3.63 -12.13
CA THR A 152 12.00 -2.51 -12.95
C THR A 152 10.49 -2.41 -12.87
N THR A 153 9.96 -1.20 -12.74
CA THR A 153 8.52 -0.92 -12.59
C THR A 153 7.66 -1.44 -13.75
N ASN A 154 8.26 -1.60 -14.93
CA ASN A 154 7.53 -1.95 -16.15
C ASN A 154 7.75 -3.39 -16.60
N ASN A 155 8.47 -4.20 -15.86
CA ASN A 155 8.77 -5.57 -16.23
C ASN A 155 8.47 -6.53 -15.09
N SER A 156 7.30 -7.12 -15.13
CA SER A 156 6.85 -8.16 -14.20
C SER A 156 7.32 -9.57 -14.58
N SER A 157 8.36 -9.70 -15.40
CA SER A 157 8.90 -11.02 -15.72
C SER A 157 9.55 -11.63 -14.50
N SER A 158 8.95 -12.69 -13.97
CA SER A 158 9.50 -13.48 -12.86
C SER A 158 10.54 -14.47 -13.37
N ASP A 159 11.58 -14.69 -12.59
CA ASP A 159 12.54 -15.80 -12.79
C ASP A 159 12.03 -17.14 -12.20
N GLY A 160 10.80 -17.17 -11.66
CA GLY A 160 10.19 -18.34 -11.04
C GLY A 160 10.35 -18.40 -9.51
N THR A 161 11.09 -17.48 -8.91
CA THR A 161 11.29 -17.47 -7.46
C THR A 161 9.98 -17.48 -6.69
N THR A 162 9.82 -18.47 -5.81
CA THR A 162 8.60 -18.67 -5.02
C THR A 162 8.95 -18.98 -3.56
N ILE A 163 8.24 -18.33 -2.63
CA ILE A 163 8.25 -18.69 -1.21
C ILE A 163 6.86 -19.18 -0.82
N THR A 164 6.80 -20.34 -0.17
CA THR A 164 5.61 -20.84 0.53
C THR A 164 5.93 -20.91 2.02
N ILE A 165 5.23 -20.11 2.84
CA ILE A 165 5.47 -20.05 4.29
C ILE A 165 4.17 -20.30 5.07
N SER A 166 4.25 -21.17 6.08
CA SER A 166 3.08 -21.50 6.91
C SER A 166 3.40 -21.64 8.39
N ASP A 167 2.37 -21.44 9.21
CA ASP A 167 2.37 -21.74 10.65
C ASP A 167 3.56 -21.12 11.39
N SER A 168 3.96 -19.90 11.01
CA SER A 168 5.21 -19.27 11.43
C SER A 168 4.98 -17.91 12.09
N THR A 169 5.90 -17.52 12.95
CA THR A 169 5.91 -16.19 13.60
C THR A 169 7.07 -15.35 13.07
N ILE A 170 6.76 -14.11 12.69
CA ILE A 170 7.75 -13.13 12.25
C ILE A 170 7.61 -11.87 13.10
N THR A 171 8.71 -11.44 13.70
CA THR A 171 8.78 -10.19 14.46
C THR A 171 9.88 -9.30 13.88
N THR A 172 9.53 -8.08 13.48
CA THR A 172 10.50 -7.10 12.94
C THR A 172 10.41 -5.81 13.73
N THR A 173 11.53 -5.25 14.15
CA THR A 173 11.58 -4.01 14.96
C THR A 173 12.36 -2.89 14.31
N GLY A 174 13.24 -3.18 13.34
CA GLY A 174 14.01 -2.19 12.60
C GLY A 174 13.16 -1.38 11.62
N ASP A 175 13.66 -0.21 11.23
CA ASP A 175 13.05 0.62 10.19
C ASP A 175 13.27 -0.03 8.81
N ASN A 176 12.31 0.14 7.89
CA ASN A 176 12.31 -0.52 6.57
C ASN A 176 12.43 -2.06 6.64
N ALA A 177 11.96 -2.67 7.71
CA ALA A 177 12.04 -4.09 8.01
C ALA A 177 10.63 -4.72 8.02
N GLY A 178 10.08 -5.01 6.86
CA GLY A 178 8.75 -5.62 6.72
C GLY A 178 8.71 -7.09 7.14
N GLY A 179 7.50 -7.63 7.33
CA GLY A 179 7.30 -9.04 7.69
C GLY A 179 7.60 -9.98 6.52
N ILE A 180 6.69 -10.09 5.55
CA ILE A 180 6.91 -10.74 4.25
C ILE A 180 7.03 -9.69 3.16
N MET A 181 8.01 -9.86 2.30
CA MET A 181 8.36 -8.93 1.24
C MET A 181 8.45 -9.63 -0.11
N THR A 182 7.90 -9.02 -1.15
CA THR A 182 7.92 -9.57 -2.52
C THR A 182 8.27 -8.46 -3.51
N THR A 183 9.29 -8.66 -4.32
CA THR A 183 9.72 -7.71 -5.35
C THR A 183 10.16 -8.43 -6.62
N GLY A 184 10.36 -7.65 -7.68
CA GLY A 184 10.99 -8.15 -8.90
C GLY A 184 10.21 -9.26 -9.62
N GLY A 185 8.90 -9.35 -9.42
CA GLY A 185 8.08 -10.40 -9.99
C GLY A 185 8.04 -11.71 -9.19
N GLY A 186 8.59 -11.73 -7.97
CA GLY A 186 8.55 -12.90 -7.08
C GLY A 186 7.15 -13.32 -6.67
N THR A 187 7.04 -14.50 -6.07
CA THR A 187 5.77 -15.03 -5.55
C THR A 187 5.91 -15.39 -4.08
N THR A 188 4.96 -14.95 -3.26
CA THR A 188 4.85 -15.38 -1.85
C THR A 188 3.48 -15.96 -1.58
N ASN A 189 3.42 -17.22 -1.12
CA ASN A 189 2.22 -17.88 -0.62
C ASN A 189 2.36 -18.05 0.90
N ALA A 190 1.53 -17.37 1.67
CA ALA A 190 1.58 -17.36 3.13
C ALA A 190 0.30 -17.95 3.73
N SER A 191 0.42 -18.72 4.80
CA SER A 191 -0.74 -19.22 5.54
C SER A 191 -0.50 -19.27 7.05
N ASN A 192 -1.50 -18.87 7.83
CA ASN A 192 -1.50 -18.90 9.30
C ASN A 192 -0.27 -18.24 9.93
N LEU A 193 0.17 -17.10 9.40
CA LEU A 193 1.29 -16.38 9.98
C LEU A 193 0.85 -15.47 11.13
N THR A 194 1.73 -15.31 12.10
CA THR A 194 1.66 -14.20 13.07
C THR A 194 2.81 -13.24 12.77
N ILE A 195 2.48 -12.04 12.28
CA ILE A 195 3.47 -11.01 11.96
C ILE A 195 3.29 -9.80 12.87
N ASN A 196 4.38 -9.36 13.51
CA ASN A 196 4.45 -8.14 14.29
C ASN A 196 5.58 -7.27 13.74
N ALA A 197 5.26 -6.14 13.10
CA ALA A 197 6.23 -5.19 12.59
C ALA A 197 6.08 -3.83 13.32
N SER A 198 7.17 -3.32 13.91
CA SER A 198 7.12 -2.12 14.75
C SER A 198 7.98 -0.96 14.28
N GLY A 199 8.90 -1.18 13.36
CA GLY A 199 9.73 -0.13 12.79
C GLY A 199 8.97 0.83 11.88
N THR A 200 9.57 1.96 11.56
CA THR A 200 9.06 2.93 10.57
C THR A 200 9.16 2.32 9.17
N SER A 201 8.17 2.58 8.30
CA SER A 201 8.12 2.05 6.92
C SER A 201 8.26 0.53 6.83
N SER A 202 7.66 -0.18 7.79
CA SER A 202 7.80 -1.63 8.00
C SER A 202 6.44 -2.32 7.94
N ALA A 203 5.85 -2.42 6.73
CA ALA A 203 4.57 -3.08 6.54
C ALA A 203 4.65 -4.59 6.83
N ALA A 204 3.57 -5.18 7.36
CA ALA A 204 3.53 -6.62 7.66
C ALA A 204 3.52 -7.47 6.39
N ILE A 205 2.74 -7.06 5.39
CA ILE A 205 2.70 -7.62 4.03
C ILE A 205 3.15 -6.51 3.09
N ARG A 206 4.28 -6.70 2.43
CA ARG A 206 4.90 -5.64 1.63
C ARG A 206 5.30 -6.14 0.25
N SER A 207 5.13 -5.28 -0.72
CA SER A 207 5.80 -5.39 -2.02
C SER A 207 6.42 -4.04 -2.37
N ASP A 208 7.39 -4.06 -3.27
CA ASP A 208 8.06 -2.87 -3.76
C ASP A 208 8.45 -3.06 -5.24
N ARG A 209 9.38 -2.28 -5.77
CA ARG A 209 9.78 -2.19 -7.17
C ARG A 209 9.81 -3.55 -7.90
N GLY A 210 9.16 -3.60 -9.06
CA GLY A 210 9.02 -4.82 -9.87
C GLY A 210 7.85 -5.71 -9.45
N GLY A 211 7.17 -5.40 -8.34
CA GLY A 211 5.96 -6.08 -7.91
C GLY A 211 6.10 -7.59 -7.74
N GLY A 212 5.03 -8.30 -8.03
CA GLY A 212 4.93 -9.76 -7.96
C GLY A 212 3.54 -10.22 -7.55
N THR A 213 3.46 -11.39 -6.93
CA THR A 213 2.20 -11.96 -6.44
C THR A 213 2.32 -12.37 -4.99
N VAL A 214 1.39 -11.90 -4.15
CA VAL A 214 1.30 -12.31 -2.74
C VAL A 214 -0.08 -12.88 -2.46
N LYS A 215 -0.13 -14.10 -1.96
CA LYS A 215 -1.37 -14.78 -1.53
C LYS A 215 -1.27 -15.15 -0.07
N VAL A 216 -2.22 -14.67 0.72
CA VAL A 216 -2.27 -14.88 2.17
C VAL A 216 -3.58 -15.56 2.54
N ASN A 217 -3.51 -16.62 3.35
CA ASN A 217 -4.67 -17.32 3.88
C ASN A 217 -4.55 -17.48 5.40
N GLY A 218 -5.44 -16.82 6.14
CA GLY A 218 -5.44 -16.83 7.61
C GLY A 218 -4.29 -16.05 8.22
N GLY A 219 -4.25 -16.04 9.54
CA GLY A 219 -3.19 -15.39 10.32
C GLY A 219 -3.52 -13.99 10.82
N THR A 220 -2.57 -13.41 11.54
CA THR A 220 -2.67 -12.09 12.15
C THR A 220 -1.45 -11.23 11.79
N TYR A 221 -1.72 -10.05 11.27
CA TYR A 221 -0.72 -9.13 10.71
C TYR A 221 -0.85 -7.79 11.42
N THR A 222 0.05 -7.49 12.34
CA THR A 222 0.01 -6.29 13.18
C THR A 222 1.20 -5.37 12.89
N THR A 223 0.92 -4.09 12.68
CA THR A 223 1.94 -3.05 12.60
C THR A 223 1.72 -1.97 13.66
N THR A 224 2.82 -1.38 14.14
CA THR A 224 2.80 -0.30 15.15
C THR A 224 3.68 0.88 14.79
N GLY A 225 4.46 0.78 13.72
CA GLY A 225 5.38 1.81 13.25
C GLY A 225 4.68 2.93 12.46
N ASN A 226 5.34 4.07 12.38
CA ASN A 226 4.92 5.17 11.52
C ASN A 226 5.13 4.78 10.04
N GLY A 227 4.18 5.10 9.15
CA GLY A 227 4.26 4.72 7.74
C GLY A 227 4.33 3.21 7.51
N SER A 228 3.78 2.43 8.44
CA SER A 228 3.82 0.97 8.43
C SER A 228 2.40 0.41 8.34
N PRO A 229 1.78 0.41 7.15
CA PRO A 229 0.47 -0.18 6.95
C PRO A 229 0.51 -1.70 7.19
N SER A 230 -0.65 -2.32 7.43
CA SER A 230 -0.69 -3.79 7.42
C SER A 230 -0.36 -4.36 6.04
N ILE A 231 -0.79 -3.68 4.97
CA ILE A 231 -0.45 -4.03 3.57
C ILE A 231 0.06 -2.79 2.84
N TYR A 232 1.24 -2.88 2.24
CA TYR A 232 1.75 -1.92 1.25
C TYR A 232 1.95 -2.64 -0.09
N SER A 233 1.23 -2.21 -1.13
CA SER A 233 1.18 -2.92 -2.40
C SER A 233 1.69 -2.09 -3.58
N THR A 234 2.71 -2.64 -4.25
CA THR A 234 3.10 -2.39 -5.63
C THR A 234 3.01 -3.69 -6.44
N ALA A 235 2.11 -4.61 -6.07
CA ALA A 235 1.96 -5.97 -6.60
C ALA A 235 0.48 -6.36 -6.70
N ASP A 236 0.22 -7.61 -7.08
CA ASP A 236 -1.07 -8.27 -6.93
C ASP A 236 -1.11 -9.01 -5.58
N ILE A 237 -1.83 -8.45 -4.60
CA ILE A 237 -1.94 -9.00 -3.25
C ILE A 237 -3.37 -9.46 -2.98
N THR A 238 -3.52 -10.73 -2.63
CA THR A 238 -4.81 -11.31 -2.18
C THR A 238 -4.67 -11.85 -0.77
N VAL A 239 -5.56 -11.42 0.14
CA VAL A 239 -5.60 -11.85 1.53
C VAL A 239 -6.97 -12.42 1.86
N ASN A 240 -7.01 -13.63 2.38
CA ASN A 240 -8.23 -14.33 2.79
C ASN A 240 -8.18 -14.69 4.27
N ASP A 241 -9.32 -14.61 4.95
CA ASP A 241 -9.55 -15.14 6.30
C ASP A 241 -8.54 -14.64 7.36
N ALA A 242 -8.08 -13.39 7.24
CA ALA A 242 -7.00 -12.84 8.06
C ALA A 242 -7.43 -11.65 8.94
N THR A 243 -6.68 -11.42 10.01
CA THR A 243 -6.78 -10.22 10.84
C THR A 243 -5.64 -9.26 10.51
N LEU A 244 -5.98 -8.05 10.10
CA LEU A 244 -5.07 -6.99 9.67
C LEU A 244 -5.21 -5.80 10.63
N VAL A 245 -4.13 -5.40 11.30
CA VAL A 245 -4.16 -4.33 12.32
C VAL A 245 -3.01 -3.36 12.10
N ALA A 246 -3.33 -2.11 11.76
CA ALA A 246 -2.37 -1.01 11.74
C ALA A 246 -2.65 -0.04 12.89
N LYS A 247 -1.71 0.14 13.82
CA LYS A 247 -1.92 0.92 15.06
C LYS A 247 -1.42 2.36 15.00
N ALA A 248 -0.70 2.73 13.96
CA ALA A 248 -0.13 4.07 13.83
C ALA A 248 -0.09 4.61 12.40
N SER A 249 -0.50 3.82 11.44
CA SER A 249 -0.44 4.12 10.00
C SER A 249 -1.75 3.75 9.33
N GLU A 250 -1.82 3.93 8.02
CA GLU A 250 -2.87 3.42 7.15
C GLU A 250 -3.03 1.90 7.32
N GLY A 251 -4.25 1.38 7.13
CA GLY A 251 -4.50 -0.05 7.11
C GLY A 251 -3.92 -0.70 5.85
N ILE A 252 -4.27 -0.14 4.69
CA ILE A 252 -3.83 -0.62 3.37
C ILE A 252 -3.39 0.56 2.51
N VAL A 253 -2.26 0.40 1.82
CA VAL A 253 -1.75 1.35 0.84
C VAL A 253 -1.56 0.65 -0.51
N ILE A 254 -2.11 1.23 -1.58
CA ILE A 254 -1.97 0.72 -2.95
C ILE A 254 -1.36 1.83 -3.81
N GLU A 255 -0.18 1.56 -4.35
CA GLU A 255 0.53 2.50 -5.19
C GLU A 255 0.47 2.08 -6.66
N GLY A 256 0.06 3.01 -7.54
CA GLY A 256 0.04 2.82 -8.99
C GLY A 256 -0.91 1.74 -9.47
N ALA A 257 -0.61 1.14 -10.63
CA ALA A 257 -1.42 0.13 -11.29
C ALA A 257 -1.36 -1.24 -10.59
N ASN A 258 -1.65 -1.29 -9.31
CA ASN A 258 -1.54 -2.48 -8.47
C ASN A 258 -2.86 -2.82 -7.77
N THR A 259 -2.91 -4.01 -7.18
CA THR A 259 -4.17 -4.57 -6.66
C THR A 259 -4.03 -5.07 -5.23
N VAL A 260 -5.04 -4.79 -4.40
CA VAL A 260 -5.25 -5.50 -3.14
C VAL A 260 -6.67 -6.03 -3.09
N THR A 261 -6.81 -7.33 -2.84
CA THR A 261 -8.09 -8.00 -2.59
C THR A 261 -8.11 -8.59 -1.18
N ILE A 262 -9.14 -8.27 -0.40
CA ILE A 262 -9.38 -8.87 0.92
C ILE A 262 -10.73 -9.59 0.93
N ASN A 263 -10.74 -10.83 1.41
CA ASN A 263 -11.95 -11.65 1.52
C ASN A 263 -12.05 -12.25 2.93
N ASN A 264 -13.20 -12.11 3.57
CA ASN A 264 -13.45 -12.59 4.95
C ASN A 264 -12.40 -12.08 5.96
N CYS A 265 -11.92 -10.86 5.79
CA CYS A 265 -10.86 -10.28 6.64
C CYS A 265 -11.44 -9.30 7.66
N ASP A 266 -10.75 -9.18 8.80
CA ASP A 266 -10.94 -8.11 9.77
C ASP A 266 -9.79 -7.10 9.63
N LEU A 267 -10.07 -5.92 9.05
CA LEU A 267 -9.13 -4.81 8.94
C LEU A 267 -9.46 -3.74 9.99
N THR A 268 -8.51 -3.40 10.83
CA THR A 268 -8.61 -2.28 11.78
C THR A 268 -7.41 -1.36 11.64
N ASP A 269 -7.71 -0.09 11.45
CA ASP A 269 -6.73 0.99 11.39
C ASP A 269 -6.91 1.96 12.56
N SER A 270 -5.79 2.52 12.99
CA SER A 270 -5.73 3.62 13.97
C SER A 270 -4.63 4.59 13.54
N ASN A 271 -4.76 5.17 12.35
CA ASN A 271 -3.77 6.09 11.80
C ASN A 271 -3.61 7.30 12.72
N THR A 272 -2.52 7.35 13.48
CA THR A 272 -2.25 8.37 14.51
C THR A 272 -1.06 9.26 14.18
N LYS A 273 -0.34 8.93 13.10
CA LYS A 273 0.82 9.69 12.65
C LYS A 273 0.77 9.82 11.14
N LEU A 274 0.85 11.07 10.66
CA LEU A 274 1.00 11.33 9.23
C LEU A 274 2.41 10.94 8.79
N ASN A 275 2.49 10.20 7.70
CA ASN A 275 3.76 9.76 7.11
C ASN A 275 4.13 10.62 5.91
N GLY A 276 5.39 11.03 5.83
CA GLY A 276 5.95 11.72 4.69
C GLY A 276 5.14 12.96 4.29
N GLN A 277 4.59 12.94 3.09
CA GLN A 277 3.82 14.04 2.52
C GLN A 277 2.32 13.98 2.82
N SER A 278 1.85 13.00 3.57
CA SER A 278 0.45 12.86 3.95
C SER A 278 -0.06 14.08 4.70
N THR A 279 -1.26 14.55 4.34
CA THR A 279 -1.93 15.70 4.98
C THR A 279 -3.18 15.28 5.75
N THR A 280 -3.66 14.06 5.55
CA THR A 280 -4.93 13.57 6.05
C THR A 280 -4.77 12.14 6.59
N TYR A 281 -5.33 11.87 7.78
CA TYR A 281 -5.46 10.51 8.31
C TYR A 281 -6.44 9.71 7.45
N LYS A 282 -6.13 8.43 7.21
CA LYS A 282 -6.90 7.56 6.32
C LYS A 282 -6.59 6.09 6.57
N ASN A 283 -7.53 5.23 6.23
CA ASN A 283 -7.37 3.79 6.36
C ASN A 283 -6.88 3.15 5.05
N ILE A 284 -7.67 3.25 3.99
CA ILE A 284 -7.35 2.65 2.69
C ILE A 284 -6.93 3.77 1.74
N PHE A 285 -5.67 3.73 1.35
CA PHE A 285 -5.02 4.77 0.56
C PHE A 285 -4.64 4.26 -0.82
N LEU A 286 -5.21 4.88 -1.87
CA LEU A 286 -4.88 4.59 -3.27
C LEU A 286 -4.23 5.85 -3.88
N TYR A 287 -3.02 5.71 -4.38
CA TYR A 287 -2.28 6.86 -4.89
C TYR A 287 -1.23 6.46 -5.92
N GLN A 288 -0.67 7.44 -6.59
CA GLN A 288 0.56 7.31 -7.37
C GLN A 288 1.61 8.21 -6.77
N SER A 289 2.73 7.63 -6.34
CA SER A 289 3.91 8.42 -5.96
C SER A 289 4.64 8.97 -7.20
N MET A 290 5.66 9.76 -6.96
CA MET A 290 6.58 10.23 -7.99
C MET A 290 7.95 9.52 -7.91
N SER A 291 8.05 8.45 -7.10
CA SER A 291 9.29 7.68 -6.91
C SER A 291 9.67 6.83 -8.14
N GLY A 292 8.67 6.43 -8.93
CA GLY A 292 8.87 5.48 -10.03
C GLY A 292 8.87 4.01 -9.59
N ASP A 293 8.48 3.70 -8.36
CA ASP A 293 8.48 2.33 -7.83
C ASP A 293 7.28 1.51 -8.30
N ALA A 294 6.21 2.18 -8.73
CA ALA A 294 5.04 1.56 -9.32
C ALA A 294 4.69 2.18 -10.67
N SER A 295 4.20 1.36 -11.60
CA SER A 295 3.69 1.84 -12.89
C SER A 295 2.45 2.70 -12.72
N ASN A 296 2.34 3.76 -13.53
CA ASN A 296 1.12 4.56 -13.58
C ASN A 296 -0.06 3.73 -14.11
N GLY A 297 -1.23 3.92 -13.51
CA GLY A 297 -2.45 3.25 -13.96
C GLY A 297 -3.52 3.18 -12.89
N ASN A 298 -4.41 2.21 -13.04
CA ASN A 298 -5.55 2.06 -12.15
C ASN A 298 -5.19 1.26 -10.90
N ALA A 299 -5.22 1.91 -9.74
CA ALA A 299 -5.12 1.25 -8.45
C ALA A 299 -6.44 0.52 -8.14
N THR A 300 -6.39 -0.75 -7.74
CA THR A 300 -7.62 -1.52 -7.50
C THR A 300 -7.67 -2.05 -6.06
N PHE A 301 -8.74 -1.70 -5.36
CA PHE A 301 -9.08 -2.29 -4.07
C PHE A 301 -10.38 -3.09 -4.18
N THR A 302 -10.36 -4.33 -3.69
CA THR A 302 -11.56 -5.18 -3.62
C THR A 302 -11.72 -5.73 -2.20
N ALA A 303 -12.91 -5.57 -1.62
CA ALA A 303 -13.26 -6.16 -0.34
C ALA A 303 -14.57 -6.94 -0.44
N LYS A 304 -14.58 -8.16 0.08
CA LYS A 304 -15.76 -9.02 0.13
C LYS A 304 -15.90 -9.70 1.48
N ASN A 305 -17.10 -9.67 2.05
CA ASN A 305 -17.46 -10.31 3.32
C ASN A 305 -16.49 -9.92 4.47
N SER A 306 -15.93 -8.74 4.42
CA SER A 306 -14.87 -8.29 5.33
C SER A 306 -15.39 -7.23 6.29
N LYS A 307 -14.71 -7.07 7.41
CA LYS A 307 -14.96 -6.00 8.35
C LYS A 307 -13.85 -4.96 8.23
N ILE A 308 -14.21 -3.70 8.00
CA ILE A 308 -13.27 -2.58 7.84
C ILE A 308 -13.59 -1.55 8.91
N ILE A 309 -12.67 -1.32 9.83
CA ILE A 309 -12.80 -0.34 10.91
C ILE A 309 -11.74 0.74 10.71
N THR A 310 -12.20 1.99 10.59
CA THR A 310 -11.37 3.20 10.57
C THR A 310 -11.53 3.91 11.91
N ASN A 311 -10.48 4.05 12.70
CA ASN A 311 -10.54 4.76 13.97
C ASN A 311 -10.15 6.23 13.84
N ASN A 312 -9.36 6.59 12.81
CA ASN A 312 -8.94 7.97 12.56
C ASN A 312 -8.95 8.28 11.07
N GLY A 313 -9.58 9.37 10.68
CA GLY A 313 -9.57 9.93 9.32
C GLY A 313 -10.57 9.29 8.37
N ASP A 314 -10.27 9.36 7.09
CA ASP A 314 -11.15 8.90 6.01
C ASP A 314 -11.02 7.38 5.80
N THR A 315 -12.13 6.70 5.46
CA THR A 315 -12.09 5.26 5.18
C THR A 315 -11.36 4.99 3.85
N PHE A 316 -11.72 5.71 2.78
CA PHE A 316 -11.04 5.64 1.49
C PHE A 316 -10.49 7.02 1.11
N TYR A 317 -9.22 7.05 0.76
CA TYR A 317 -8.56 8.28 0.33
C TYR A 317 -7.81 8.05 -0.99
N ILE A 318 -8.11 8.89 -1.99
CA ILE A 318 -7.58 8.73 -3.34
C ILE A 318 -6.95 10.04 -3.80
N THR A 319 -5.71 9.98 -4.32
CA THR A 319 -5.01 11.14 -4.87
C THR A 319 -4.04 10.72 -5.98
N ASN A 320 -3.86 11.58 -6.98
CA ASN A 320 -2.90 11.42 -8.06
C ASN A 320 -2.99 10.06 -8.79
N THR A 321 -4.18 9.45 -8.88
CA THR A 321 -4.35 8.15 -9.53
C THR A 321 -5.77 7.95 -10.06
N THR A 322 -5.90 7.02 -11.00
CA THR A 322 -7.19 6.37 -11.29
C THR A 322 -7.39 5.21 -10.33
N ALA A 323 -8.56 5.07 -9.74
CA ALA A 323 -8.83 4.04 -8.75
C ALA A 323 -10.15 3.32 -9.00
N THR A 324 -10.15 2.00 -8.78
CA THR A 324 -11.37 1.17 -8.74
C THR A 324 -11.52 0.57 -7.34
N ILE A 325 -12.67 0.79 -6.72
CA ILE A 325 -13.02 0.27 -5.40
C ILE A 325 -14.26 -0.62 -5.55
N ASN A 326 -14.09 -1.93 -5.29
CA ASN A 326 -15.17 -2.92 -5.35
C ASN A 326 -15.52 -3.37 -3.93
N LEU A 327 -16.75 -3.14 -3.51
CA LEU A 327 -17.24 -3.50 -2.18
C LEU A 327 -18.43 -4.44 -2.28
N ALA A 328 -18.34 -5.62 -1.63
CA ALA A 328 -19.43 -6.58 -1.61
C ALA A 328 -19.65 -7.17 -0.21
N ASN A 329 -20.82 -6.92 0.38
CA ASN A 329 -21.25 -7.50 1.65
C ASN A 329 -20.25 -7.31 2.81
N ASN A 330 -19.66 -6.10 2.92
CA ASN A 330 -18.74 -5.77 4.00
C ASN A 330 -19.45 -5.04 5.14
N THR A 331 -18.89 -5.16 6.36
CA THR A 331 -19.19 -4.26 7.47
C THR A 331 -18.16 -3.15 7.49
N ILE A 332 -18.56 -1.92 7.19
CA ILE A 332 -17.67 -0.75 7.16
C ILE A 332 -18.08 0.20 8.28
N VAL A 333 -17.14 0.53 9.16
CA VAL A 333 -17.35 1.41 10.31
C VAL A 333 -16.27 2.46 10.34
N ASN A 334 -16.66 3.73 10.34
CA ASN A 334 -15.74 4.83 10.63
C ASN A 334 -16.08 5.41 12.01
N ASN A 335 -15.16 5.27 12.95
CA ASN A 335 -15.29 5.76 14.33
C ASN A 335 -14.85 7.22 14.48
N ASP A 336 -14.22 7.81 13.48
CA ASP A 336 -13.87 9.23 13.47
C ASP A 336 -15.08 10.05 13.00
N SER A 337 -15.65 10.83 13.90
CA SER A 337 -16.81 11.68 13.60
C SER A 337 -16.51 12.77 12.55
N THR A 338 -15.26 13.04 12.25
CA THR A 338 -14.80 14.00 11.24
C THR A 338 -14.33 13.33 9.96
N GLY A 339 -14.18 11.99 9.98
CA GLY A 339 -13.77 11.18 8.85
C GLY A 339 -14.88 11.03 7.81
N ASN A 340 -14.47 10.85 6.57
CA ASN A 340 -15.38 10.62 5.45
C ASN A 340 -15.39 9.15 5.05
N PHE A 341 -16.44 8.73 4.39
CA PHE A 341 -16.46 7.42 3.75
C PHE A 341 -15.47 7.37 2.59
N LEU A 342 -15.49 8.38 1.72
CA LEU A 342 -14.58 8.49 0.60
C LEU A 342 -14.15 9.95 0.37
N ARG A 343 -12.87 10.14 0.16
CA ARG A 343 -12.30 11.40 -0.29
C ARG A 343 -11.43 11.19 -1.52
N ALA A 344 -11.69 11.94 -2.59
CA ALA A 344 -10.81 12.04 -3.74
C ALA A 344 -10.43 13.49 -3.96
N GLN A 345 -9.15 13.79 -3.86
CA GLN A 345 -8.66 15.17 -3.97
C GLN A 345 -7.19 15.23 -4.38
N LYS A 346 -6.77 16.41 -4.81
CA LYS A 346 -5.34 16.75 -4.91
C LYS A 346 -4.68 16.70 -3.54
N ASP A 347 -3.44 16.24 -3.50
CA ASP A 347 -2.59 16.27 -2.32
C ASP A 347 -1.14 16.55 -2.75
N SER A 348 -0.18 16.24 -1.88
CA SER A 348 1.25 16.53 -2.08
C SER A 348 1.92 15.67 -3.16
N TRP A 349 1.27 14.62 -3.65
CA TRP A 349 1.78 13.79 -4.75
C TRP A 349 1.33 14.32 -6.11
N GLY A 350 2.17 14.12 -7.12
CA GLY A 350 1.87 14.47 -8.51
C GLY A 350 2.01 15.95 -8.85
N ASN A 351 1.59 16.30 -10.05
CA ASN A 351 1.68 17.66 -10.57
C ASN A 351 0.44 18.47 -10.23
N THR A 352 0.62 19.62 -9.62
CA THR A 352 -0.49 20.51 -9.26
C THR A 352 -1.45 20.75 -10.43
N GLY A 353 -2.73 20.52 -10.20
CA GLY A 353 -3.80 20.70 -11.18
C GLY A 353 -4.15 19.47 -12.00
N SER A 354 -3.35 18.39 -11.90
CA SER A 354 -3.64 17.08 -12.52
C SER A 354 -3.49 15.90 -11.54
N ASN A 355 -3.32 16.19 -10.27
CA ASN A 355 -3.07 15.20 -9.22
C ASN A 355 -4.32 14.89 -8.36
N GLY A 356 -5.50 14.95 -8.95
CA GLY A 356 -6.74 14.48 -8.34
C GLY A 356 -6.86 12.97 -8.33
N GLY A 357 -7.98 12.48 -7.84
CA GLY A 357 -8.39 11.07 -7.92
C GLY A 357 -9.53 10.88 -8.91
N ASP A 358 -9.37 9.99 -9.88
CA ASP A 358 -10.45 9.56 -10.77
C ASP A 358 -10.97 8.20 -10.28
N VAL A 359 -12.14 8.18 -9.60
CA VAL A 359 -12.62 7.03 -8.83
C VAL A 359 -13.80 6.34 -9.51
N THR A 360 -13.72 5.02 -9.62
CA THR A 360 -14.86 4.12 -9.87
C THR A 360 -15.18 3.36 -8.58
N LEU A 361 -16.34 3.60 -7.99
CA LEU A 361 -16.83 2.89 -6.80
C LEU A 361 -17.99 1.98 -7.19
N ILE A 362 -17.85 0.68 -6.93
CA ILE A 362 -18.87 -0.33 -7.20
C ILE A 362 -19.29 -0.96 -5.87
N MET A 363 -20.55 -0.84 -5.53
CA MET A 363 -21.20 -1.42 -4.35
C MET A 363 -22.17 -2.51 -4.79
N THR A 364 -22.00 -3.73 -4.29
CA THR A 364 -22.86 -4.88 -4.57
C THR A 364 -23.31 -5.52 -3.26
N GLN A 365 -24.60 -5.52 -2.96
CA GLN A 365 -25.14 -5.96 -1.66
C GLN A 365 -24.42 -5.28 -0.47
N GLN A 366 -24.02 -4.02 -0.65
CA GLN A 366 -23.16 -3.29 0.27
C GLN A 366 -23.89 -2.18 0.98
N ASN A 367 -23.82 -2.16 2.30
CA ASN A 367 -24.22 -1.03 3.11
C ASN A 367 -23.00 -0.15 3.43
N ALA A 368 -23.13 1.15 3.22
CA ALA A 368 -22.10 2.13 3.54
C ALA A 368 -22.71 3.43 4.05
N GLY A 369 -21.96 4.17 4.84
CA GLY A 369 -22.39 5.46 5.36
C GLY A 369 -21.22 6.41 5.59
N GLY A 370 -21.53 7.72 5.63
CA GLY A 370 -20.57 8.80 5.79
C GLY A 370 -20.49 9.69 4.54
N ASN A 371 -19.75 10.78 4.62
CA ASN A 371 -19.70 11.74 3.52
C ASN A 371 -18.79 11.27 2.38
N ILE A 372 -19.12 11.67 1.16
CA ILE A 372 -18.27 11.59 -0.03
C ILE A 372 -17.80 13.00 -0.37
N VAL A 373 -16.47 13.21 -0.41
CA VAL A 373 -15.84 14.50 -0.69
C VAL A 373 -14.97 14.38 -1.93
N ILE A 374 -15.29 15.16 -2.94
CA ILE A 374 -14.59 15.16 -4.23
C ILE A 374 -14.18 16.60 -4.55
N ASP A 375 -12.93 16.85 -4.86
CA ASP A 375 -12.46 18.20 -5.19
C ASP A 375 -12.64 18.57 -6.68
N SER A 376 -12.30 19.80 -7.03
CA SER A 376 -12.54 20.39 -8.34
C SER A 376 -11.74 19.80 -9.51
N ILE A 377 -10.78 18.90 -9.23
CA ILE A 377 -10.02 18.20 -10.27
C ILE A 377 -10.22 16.69 -10.25
N SER A 378 -11.02 16.19 -9.32
CA SER A 378 -11.30 14.76 -9.13
C SER A 378 -12.68 14.38 -9.63
N THR A 379 -12.87 13.09 -9.95
CA THR A 379 -14.13 12.53 -10.45
C THR A 379 -14.56 11.31 -9.64
N LEU A 380 -15.88 11.02 -9.66
CA LEU A 380 -16.44 9.80 -9.10
C LEU A 380 -17.52 9.22 -10.03
N ASP A 381 -17.36 7.95 -10.39
CA ASP A 381 -18.40 7.11 -10.95
C ASP A 381 -18.81 6.08 -9.89
N MET A 382 -19.99 6.28 -9.28
CA MET A 382 -20.52 5.42 -8.23
C MET A 382 -21.68 4.58 -8.77
N THR A 383 -21.52 3.27 -8.67
CA THR A 383 -22.58 2.31 -9.06
C THR A 383 -23.03 1.48 -7.86
N MET A 384 -24.31 1.41 -7.63
CA MET A 384 -24.94 0.65 -6.55
C MET A 384 -25.88 -0.42 -7.12
N ASN A 385 -25.61 -1.68 -6.79
CA ASN A 385 -26.32 -2.84 -7.30
C ASN A 385 -26.80 -3.77 -6.17
N GLU A 386 -27.80 -4.59 -6.47
CA GLU A 386 -28.22 -5.75 -5.68
C GLU A 386 -28.55 -5.40 -4.21
N ASN A 387 -29.48 -4.48 -3.99
CA ASN A 387 -29.91 -4.01 -2.67
C ASN A 387 -28.81 -3.28 -1.87
N SER A 388 -27.90 -2.62 -2.54
CA SER A 388 -26.93 -1.75 -1.85
C SER A 388 -27.61 -0.56 -1.19
N TYR A 389 -27.08 -0.11 -0.05
CA TYR A 389 -27.59 1.03 0.69
C TYR A 389 -26.46 2.01 1.03
N TYR A 390 -26.71 3.28 0.77
CA TYR A 390 -25.80 4.34 1.17
C TYR A 390 -26.55 5.42 1.96
N GLU A 391 -25.97 5.84 3.10
CA GLU A 391 -26.48 6.95 3.91
C GLU A 391 -25.38 8.00 4.10
N GLY A 392 -25.55 9.18 3.51
CA GLY A 392 -24.53 10.22 3.58
C GLY A 392 -24.81 11.45 2.75
N THR A 393 -23.85 12.37 2.77
CA THR A 393 -23.84 13.56 1.91
C THR A 393 -22.86 13.34 0.78
N ILE A 394 -23.29 13.56 -0.47
CA ILE A 394 -22.44 13.42 -1.65
C ILE A 394 -22.02 14.82 -2.11
N ASN A 395 -20.71 15.13 -2.04
CA ASN A 395 -20.14 16.40 -2.53
C ASN A 395 -20.89 17.64 -1.99
N GLY A 396 -21.08 17.70 -0.67
CA GLY A 396 -21.86 18.78 -0.04
C GLY A 396 -21.33 20.20 -0.29
N SER A 397 -20.04 20.35 -0.63
CA SER A 397 -19.44 21.63 -1.02
C SER A 397 -19.67 22.02 -2.48
N ASN A 398 -20.21 21.09 -3.30
CA ASN A 398 -20.44 21.28 -4.74
C ASN A 398 -19.16 21.65 -5.52
N GLU A 399 -18.04 21.01 -5.19
CA GLU A 399 -16.74 21.31 -5.79
C GLU A 399 -16.29 20.29 -6.84
N ALA A 400 -16.84 19.08 -6.85
CA ALA A 400 -16.41 17.99 -7.73
C ALA A 400 -16.34 18.40 -9.20
N LYS A 401 -15.30 17.93 -9.90
CA LYS A 401 -15.21 18.06 -11.36
C LYS A 401 -16.39 17.35 -12.06
N SER A 402 -16.68 16.12 -11.64
CA SER A 402 -17.89 15.39 -12.03
C SER A 402 -18.20 14.25 -11.06
N ILE A 403 -19.50 13.97 -10.89
CA ILE A 403 -19.97 12.78 -10.18
C ILE A 403 -21.10 12.16 -11.01
N THR A 404 -20.97 10.90 -11.39
CA THR A 404 -22.03 10.07 -11.94
C THR A 404 -22.50 9.10 -10.87
N LEU A 405 -23.79 9.07 -10.62
CA LEU A 405 -24.43 8.12 -9.71
C LEU A 405 -25.34 7.19 -10.51
N LYS A 406 -25.14 5.88 -10.34
CA LYS A 406 -25.95 4.83 -10.97
C LYS A 406 -26.58 3.96 -9.90
N LEU A 407 -27.90 3.82 -9.96
CA LEU A 407 -28.69 2.99 -9.06
C LEU A 407 -29.49 1.96 -9.86
N ASP A 408 -29.40 0.71 -9.45
CA ASP A 408 -30.39 -0.26 -9.88
C ASP A 408 -31.71 -0.05 -9.10
N SER A 409 -32.79 -0.67 -9.55
CA SER A 409 -34.15 -0.51 -8.93
C SER A 409 -34.23 -1.05 -7.49
N THR A 410 -33.20 -1.75 -6.98
CA THR A 410 -33.20 -2.38 -5.66
C THR A 410 -32.36 -1.62 -4.63
N SER A 411 -31.41 -0.83 -5.12
CA SER A 411 -30.47 -0.07 -4.27
C SER A 411 -31.08 1.23 -3.79
N LYS A 412 -30.66 1.69 -2.61
CA LYS A 412 -31.27 2.85 -1.94
C LYS A 412 -30.23 3.83 -1.45
N ILE A 413 -30.61 5.11 -1.49
CA ILE A 413 -29.83 6.20 -0.89
C ILE A 413 -30.69 6.95 0.13
N LYS A 414 -30.06 7.34 1.25
CA LYS A 414 -30.62 8.30 2.18
C LYS A 414 -29.67 9.47 2.37
N LEU A 415 -30.14 10.68 2.11
CA LEU A 415 -29.32 11.88 2.26
C LEU A 415 -29.21 12.32 3.73
N THR A 416 -28.02 12.80 4.10
CA THR A 416 -27.76 13.46 5.40
C THR A 416 -27.42 14.93 5.27
N GLY A 417 -27.38 15.45 4.03
CA GLY A 417 -27.13 16.84 3.68
C GLY A 417 -27.44 17.09 2.21
N ASP A 418 -27.55 18.36 1.82
CA ASP A 418 -27.69 18.74 0.42
C ASP A 418 -26.54 18.14 -0.38
N SER A 419 -26.85 17.47 -1.48
CA SER A 419 -25.91 16.68 -2.26
C SER A 419 -25.90 17.15 -3.72
N TYR A 420 -24.71 17.12 -4.33
CA TYR A 420 -24.51 17.66 -5.67
C TYR A 420 -23.78 16.65 -6.55
N ILE A 421 -24.44 16.26 -7.65
CA ILE A 421 -23.91 15.34 -8.66
C ILE A 421 -24.07 15.91 -10.07
N THR A 422 -23.30 15.40 -11.01
CA THR A 422 -23.34 15.83 -12.42
C THR A 422 -24.40 15.05 -13.19
N SER A 423 -24.54 13.75 -12.92
CA SER A 423 -25.44 12.84 -13.63
C SER A 423 -26.06 11.81 -12.69
N LEU A 424 -27.31 11.48 -12.91
CA LEU A 424 -28.05 10.41 -12.24
C LEU A 424 -28.58 9.44 -13.30
N GLU A 425 -28.25 8.17 -13.16
CA GLU A 425 -28.83 7.05 -13.87
C GLU A 425 -29.54 6.18 -12.83
N ASP A 426 -30.87 6.19 -12.79
CA ASP A 426 -31.67 5.45 -11.81
C ASP A 426 -32.70 4.59 -12.54
N ASP A 427 -32.66 3.29 -12.30
CA ASP A 427 -33.63 2.35 -12.86
C ASP A 427 -35.05 2.58 -12.30
N ASP A 428 -35.20 3.19 -11.09
CA ASP A 428 -36.46 3.69 -10.57
C ASP A 428 -36.68 5.14 -11.01
N THR A 429 -37.36 5.31 -12.12
CA THR A 429 -37.66 6.63 -12.69
C THR A 429 -38.54 7.52 -11.82
N THR A 430 -39.08 6.99 -10.72
CA THR A 430 -39.87 7.75 -9.74
C THR A 430 -39.03 8.25 -8.56
N TYR A 431 -37.76 7.82 -8.48
CA TYR A 431 -36.85 8.12 -7.40
C TYR A 431 -37.34 7.72 -5.99
N SER A 432 -38.21 6.69 -5.91
CA SER A 432 -38.74 6.21 -4.62
C SER A 432 -37.71 5.47 -3.79
N ASN A 433 -36.59 5.09 -4.41
CA ASN A 433 -35.39 4.51 -3.79
C ASN A 433 -34.42 5.57 -3.22
N ILE A 434 -34.73 6.88 -3.38
CA ILE A 434 -33.98 7.99 -2.81
C ILE A 434 -34.75 8.62 -1.66
N ASP A 435 -34.34 8.39 -0.42
CA ASP A 435 -34.82 9.10 0.76
C ASP A 435 -34.06 10.44 0.88
N PHE A 436 -34.72 11.50 0.45
CA PHE A 436 -34.16 12.85 0.54
C PHE A 436 -34.01 13.35 1.99
N ASN A 437 -34.78 12.81 2.94
CA ASN A 437 -34.67 13.11 4.37
C ASN A 437 -34.69 14.62 4.69
N GLY A 438 -35.45 15.39 3.89
CA GLY A 438 -35.57 16.85 4.02
C GLY A 438 -34.44 17.67 3.35
N TYR A 439 -33.50 17.03 2.73
CA TYR A 439 -32.41 17.64 1.95
C TYR A 439 -32.71 17.60 0.45
N LYS A 440 -31.84 18.21 -0.33
CA LYS A 440 -31.93 18.26 -1.79
C LYS A 440 -30.85 17.46 -2.46
N LEU A 441 -31.20 16.79 -3.54
CA LEU A 441 -30.25 16.24 -4.51
C LEU A 441 -30.27 17.13 -5.77
N TYR A 442 -29.15 17.77 -6.02
CA TYR A 442 -28.94 18.57 -7.23
C TYR A 442 -28.27 17.72 -8.29
N VAL A 443 -28.90 17.60 -9.44
CA VAL A 443 -28.34 16.94 -10.64
C VAL A 443 -28.06 18.02 -11.67
N ASN A 444 -26.79 18.19 -12.03
CA ASN A 444 -26.34 19.27 -12.92
C ASN A 444 -26.91 20.66 -12.53
N GLY A 445 -26.89 20.94 -11.22
CA GLY A 445 -27.35 22.22 -10.66
C GLY A 445 -28.88 22.39 -10.50
N VAL A 446 -29.67 21.39 -10.85
CA VAL A 446 -31.12 21.39 -10.72
C VAL A 446 -31.56 20.41 -9.63
N ALA A 447 -32.29 20.90 -8.63
CA ALA A 447 -32.88 20.02 -7.60
C ALA A 447 -33.97 19.13 -8.22
N ILE A 448 -33.90 17.82 -7.90
CA ILE A 448 -34.88 16.84 -8.42
C ILE A 448 -36.01 16.53 -7.45
N ASN A 449 -36.06 17.18 -6.26
CA ASN A 449 -37.08 17.08 -5.22
C ASN A 449 -37.49 18.44 -4.66
#